data_680d1084773cdf3859c67e7e64575345
#
_entry.id   680d1084773cdf3859c67e7e64575345
#
_cell.length_a   1.000
_cell.length_b   1.000
_cell.length_c   1.000
_cell.angle_alpha   90.00
_cell.angle_beta   90.00
_cell.angle_gamma   90.00
#
_symmetry.space_group_name_H-M   'P 1'
#
loop_
_entity.id
_entity.type
_entity.pdbx_description
1 polymer ?
#
loop_
_entity_poly.entity_id
_entity_poly.type
_entity_poly.pdbx_seq_one_letter_code
_entity_poly.pdbx_strand_id
1 'polypeptide(L)'
;DREYPNAAMVAEWCNPERAINNAGFHMDFYLDHYGNGYSRLFRYGEFGDQAVFNPNGKGDIKAFADEYLPNYEKTKDNGYISFMTNNHDMPRVTAYLDKEAIKLVNAFIFTMPGVPFLYYGDEIGMRYQKGIVSKEGGYSRTGSRPPMQWNSGKNLGFSTSDEPYLAVDKSADAPTVENQKDDPDL
;
A
#
# COMPACT_ATOMS: atom_id res chain seq x y z
N ASP A 1 17.01 9.14 18.98
CA ASP A 1 18.23 8.90 19.68
C ASP A 1 18.84 10.18 20.30
N ARG A 2 19.99 10.06 21.06
CA ARG A 2 20.55 11.21 21.83
C ARG A 2 20.99 12.40 20.98
N GLU A 3 21.53 12.15 19.78
CA GLU A 3 21.96 13.23 18.87
C GLU A 3 20.80 13.82 18.06
N TYR A 4 19.78 13.01 17.76
CA TYR A 4 18.65 13.38 16.92
C TYR A 4 17.32 12.97 17.59
N PRO A 5 16.96 13.63 18.70
CA PRO A 5 15.81 13.23 19.52
C PRO A 5 14.46 13.34 18.82
N ASN A 6 14.40 14.07 17.71
CA ASN A 6 13.19 14.26 16.90
C ASN A 6 13.17 13.39 15.63
N ALA A 7 14.19 12.54 15.42
CA ALA A 7 14.20 11.64 14.27
C ALA A 7 13.31 10.41 14.53
N ALA A 8 12.46 10.08 13.58
CA ALA A 8 11.72 8.84 13.58
C ALA A 8 12.44 7.80 12.71
N MET A 9 12.53 6.57 13.21
CA MET A 9 13.07 5.43 12.47
C MET A 9 11.97 4.42 12.19
N VAL A 10 11.82 4.07 10.91
CA VAL A 10 10.85 3.11 10.43
C VAL A 10 11.58 1.88 9.90
N ALA A 11 11.20 0.70 10.34
CA ALA A 11 11.71 -0.56 9.83
C ALA A 11 10.83 -1.06 8.66
N GLU A 12 11.44 -1.68 7.69
CA GLU A 12 10.77 -2.49 6.67
C GLU A 12 11.11 -3.96 6.91
N TRP A 13 10.59 -4.51 7.99
CA TRP A 13 10.98 -5.84 8.46
C TRP A 13 9.80 -6.80 8.64
N CYS A 14 8.60 -6.30 8.89
CA CYS A 14 7.42 -7.10 9.23
C CYS A 14 7.62 -7.99 10.46
N ASN A 15 8.30 -7.45 11.45
CA ASN A 15 8.50 -8.08 12.75
C ASN A 15 8.48 -7.01 13.85
N PRO A 16 7.29 -6.47 14.18
CA PRO A 16 7.17 -5.32 15.08
C PRO A 16 7.83 -5.54 16.45
N GLU A 17 7.69 -6.73 17.03
CA GLU A 17 8.33 -7.04 18.32
C GLU A 17 9.85 -6.88 18.27
N ARG A 18 10.51 -7.40 17.23
CA ARG A 18 11.96 -7.27 17.08
C ARG A 18 12.39 -5.86 16.70
N ALA A 19 11.71 -5.24 15.77
CA ALA A 19 12.06 -3.91 15.31
C ALA A 19 11.92 -2.88 16.42
N ILE A 20 10.79 -2.86 17.11
CA ILE A 20 10.45 -1.86 18.12
C ILE A 20 11.14 -2.16 19.45
N ASN A 21 10.94 -3.35 20.00
CA ASN A 21 11.41 -3.66 21.36
C ASN A 21 12.90 -4.00 21.44
N ASN A 22 13.51 -4.48 20.35
CA ASN A 22 14.87 -5.01 20.40
C ASN A 22 15.88 -4.27 19.53
N ALA A 23 15.43 -3.64 18.41
CA ALA A 23 16.33 -2.97 17.46
C ALA A 23 16.26 -1.43 17.53
N GLY A 24 15.37 -0.86 18.37
CA GLY A 24 15.30 0.58 18.61
C GLY A 24 14.59 1.37 17.51
N PHE A 25 13.82 0.73 16.62
CA PHE A 25 12.95 1.42 15.68
C PHE A 25 11.70 1.95 16.40
N HIS A 26 11.20 3.08 15.94
CA HIS A 26 9.97 3.68 16.47
C HIS A 26 8.72 3.03 15.88
N MET A 27 8.85 2.46 14.68
CA MET A 27 7.76 1.77 14.00
C MET A 27 8.28 0.72 13.00
N ASP A 28 7.42 -0.24 12.68
CA ASP A 28 7.68 -1.27 11.67
C ASP A 28 6.46 -1.47 10.79
N PHE A 29 6.70 -1.68 9.50
CA PHE A 29 5.64 -1.95 8.54
C PHE A 29 5.05 -3.35 8.68
N TYR A 30 3.73 -3.43 8.70
CA TYR A 30 3.03 -4.63 8.32
C TYR A 30 3.04 -4.75 6.80
N LEU A 31 3.82 -5.70 6.32
CA LEU A 31 3.96 -6.00 4.91
C LEU A 31 3.12 -7.23 4.55
N ASP A 32 2.64 -7.26 3.33
CA ASP A 32 2.00 -8.42 2.75
C ASP A 32 3.04 -9.47 2.36
N HIS A 33 3.36 -10.31 3.32
CA HIS A 33 4.37 -11.37 3.17
C HIS A 33 3.73 -12.74 3.04
N TYR A 34 3.82 -13.35 1.84
CA TYR A 34 3.55 -14.77 1.60
C TYR A 34 2.34 -15.36 2.32
N GLY A 35 1.21 -14.66 2.29
CA GLY A 35 -0.03 -15.13 2.89
C GLY A 35 -0.09 -15.03 4.42
N ASN A 36 0.69 -14.12 5.02
CA ASN A 36 0.54 -13.75 6.43
C ASN A 36 -0.86 -13.21 6.73
N GLY A 37 -1.18 -12.98 8.01
CA GLY A 37 -2.48 -12.47 8.43
C GLY A 37 -2.86 -11.15 7.77
N TYR A 38 -1.87 -10.28 7.54
CA TYR A 38 -2.11 -8.98 6.89
C TYR A 38 -2.48 -9.11 5.41
N SER A 39 -1.85 -10.03 4.67
CA SER A 39 -2.20 -10.27 3.26
C SER A 39 -3.64 -10.75 3.08
N ARG A 40 -4.18 -11.43 4.11
CA ARG A 40 -5.58 -11.89 4.11
C ARG A 40 -6.60 -10.76 3.99
N LEU A 41 -6.21 -9.54 4.32
CA LEU A 41 -7.11 -8.39 4.21
C LEU A 41 -7.35 -7.99 2.75
N PHE A 42 -6.32 -8.02 1.88
CA PHE A 42 -6.38 -7.32 0.60
C PHE A 42 -6.26 -8.20 -0.64
N ARG A 43 -5.43 -9.25 -0.62
CA ARG A 43 -5.04 -9.95 -1.85
C ARG A 43 -4.81 -11.45 -1.71
N TYR A 44 -5.32 -12.06 -0.66
CA TYR A 44 -5.18 -13.48 -0.44
C TYR A 44 -6.02 -14.30 -1.41
N GLY A 45 -5.43 -15.39 -1.93
CA GLY A 45 -6.03 -16.24 -2.93
C GLY A 45 -5.75 -15.80 -4.37
N GLU A 46 -6.17 -16.60 -5.32
CA GLU A 46 -6.10 -16.24 -6.73
C GLU A 46 -7.06 -15.08 -6.99
N PHE A 47 -6.56 -14.00 -7.62
CA PHE A 47 -7.34 -12.79 -7.87
C PHE A 47 -7.93 -12.12 -6.63
N GLY A 48 -7.38 -12.38 -5.44
CA GLY A 48 -7.86 -11.80 -4.18
C GLY A 48 -9.22 -12.34 -3.70
N ASP A 49 -9.69 -13.45 -4.24
CA ASP A 49 -11.01 -14.04 -3.95
C ASP A 49 -11.18 -14.50 -2.50
N GLN A 50 -10.09 -14.68 -1.76
CA GLN A 50 -10.09 -15.02 -0.34
C GLN A 50 -9.70 -13.84 0.56
N ALA A 51 -9.61 -12.63 0.01
CA ALA A 51 -9.35 -11.45 0.80
C ALA A 51 -10.60 -10.97 1.56
N VAL A 52 -10.41 -10.45 2.77
CA VAL A 52 -11.50 -9.94 3.61
C VAL A 52 -12.26 -8.80 2.94
N PHE A 53 -11.53 -7.88 2.28
CA PHE A 53 -12.12 -6.71 1.63
C PHE A 53 -12.62 -6.97 0.21
N ASN A 54 -12.50 -8.17 -0.32
CA ASN A 54 -13.14 -8.52 -1.58
C ASN A 54 -14.63 -8.75 -1.35
N PRO A 55 -15.55 -7.98 -1.95
CA PRO A 55 -17.00 -8.12 -1.73
C PRO A 55 -17.55 -9.48 -2.17
N ASN A 56 -16.87 -10.17 -3.08
CA ASN A 56 -17.21 -11.52 -3.52
C ASN A 56 -16.33 -12.60 -2.87
N GLY A 57 -15.43 -12.19 -1.97
CA GLY A 57 -14.46 -13.06 -1.33
C GLY A 57 -15.06 -13.87 -0.18
N LYS A 58 -14.26 -14.81 0.29
CA LYS A 58 -14.56 -15.66 1.44
C LYS A 58 -13.54 -15.42 2.56
N GLY A 59 -13.04 -14.19 2.66
CA GLY A 59 -11.99 -13.83 3.59
C GLY A 59 -12.41 -13.98 5.05
N ASP A 60 -11.46 -14.39 5.90
CA ASP A 60 -11.61 -14.49 7.34
C ASP A 60 -10.67 -13.49 8.02
N ILE A 61 -11.25 -12.50 8.68
CA ILE A 61 -10.53 -11.50 9.48
C ILE A 61 -9.73 -12.11 10.64
N LYS A 62 -10.09 -13.31 11.07
CA LYS A 62 -9.47 -13.96 12.21
C LYS A 62 -7.97 -14.19 12.02
N ALA A 63 -7.53 -14.57 10.82
CA ALA A 63 -6.12 -14.78 10.54
C ALA A 63 -5.28 -13.51 10.73
N PHE A 64 -5.84 -12.34 10.38
CA PHE A 64 -5.22 -11.06 10.69
C PHE A 64 -5.23 -10.76 12.17
N ALA A 65 -6.35 -10.95 12.85
CA ALA A 65 -6.49 -10.65 14.27
C ALA A 65 -5.56 -11.53 15.14
N ASP A 66 -5.44 -12.80 14.82
CA ASP A 66 -4.56 -13.75 15.54
C ASP A 66 -3.07 -13.36 15.43
N GLU A 67 -2.68 -12.71 14.35
CA GLU A 67 -1.32 -12.21 14.16
C GLU A 67 -1.14 -10.79 14.74
N TYR A 68 -2.07 -9.88 14.44
CA TYR A 68 -1.96 -8.48 14.82
C TYR A 68 -2.07 -8.26 16.33
N LEU A 69 -3.08 -8.83 16.99
CA LEU A 69 -3.34 -8.54 18.40
C LEU A 69 -2.15 -8.88 19.32
N PRO A 70 -1.48 -10.04 19.22
CA PRO A 70 -0.29 -10.30 20.03
C PRO A 70 0.86 -9.33 19.75
N ASN A 71 1.07 -8.93 18.48
CA ASN A 71 2.10 -7.96 18.11
C ASN A 71 1.79 -6.58 18.67
N TYR A 72 0.53 -6.14 18.56
CA TYR A 72 0.07 -4.88 19.11
C TYR A 72 0.27 -4.83 20.65
N GLU A 73 -0.19 -5.85 21.38
CA GLU A 73 -0.03 -5.91 22.84
C GLU A 73 1.44 -5.85 23.30
N LYS A 74 2.35 -6.44 22.54
CA LYS A 74 3.77 -6.42 22.86
C LYS A 74 4.47 -5.10 22.57
N THR A 75 3.94 -4.28 21.66
CA THR A 75 4.65 -3.11 21.13
C THR A 75 3.99 -1.78 21.42
N LYS A 76 2.71 -1.75 21.77
CA LYS A 76 1.88 -0.55 21.91
C LYS A 76 2.43 0.54 22.85
N ASP A 77 3.24 0.16 23.83
CA ASP A 77 3.83 1.09 24.79
C ASP A 77 5.22 1.61 24.36
N ASN A 78 5.82 1.01 23.31
CA ASN A 78 7.18 1.31 22.88
C ASN A 78 7.28 1.86 21.46
N GLY A 79 6.25 1.71 20.63
CA GLY A 79 6.23 2.18 19.26
C GLY A 79 4.96 1.82 18.52
N TYR A 80 5.01 1.93 17.20
CA TYR A 80 3.82 1.82 16.36
C TYR A 80 3.96 0.75 15.29
N ILE A 81 2.90 0.02 15.04
CA ILE A 81 2.74 -0.78 13.83
C ILE A 81 2.30 0.17 12.70
N SER A 82 2.99 0.10 11.57
CA SER A 82 2.67 0.92 10.40
C SER A 82 1.91 0.11 9.37
N PHE A 83 0.79 0.66 8.90
CA PHE A 83 -0.08 0.01 7.93
C PHE A 83 0.07 0.67 6.56
N MET A 84 0.13 -0.16 5.51
CA MET A 84 0.10 0.27 4.12
C MET A 84 -0.70 -0.72 3.28
N THR A 85 -1.36 -0.25 2.26
CA THR A 85 -2.09 -1.13 1.32
C THR A 85 -1.16 -1.81 0.35
N ASN A 86 -0.10 -1.12 -0.04
CA ASN A 86 0.95 -1.56 -0.97
C ASN A 86 2.15 -0.61 -0.90
N ASN A 87 3.20 -0.99 -1.62
CA ASN A 87 4.40 -0.16 -1.79
C ASN A 87 5.06 -0.43 -3.16
N HIS A 88 6.30 0.01 -3.32
CA HIS A 88 7.09 -0.21 -4.54
C HIS A 88 7.44 -1.67 -4.81
N ASP A 89 7.31 -2.55 -3.84
CA ASP A 89 7.64 -3.99 -3.94
C ASP A 89 6.39 -4.88 -4.03
N MET A 90 5.21 -4.34 -3.84
CA MET A 90 3.95 -5.07 -3.85
C MET A 90 2.99 -4.53 -4.90
N PRO A 91 2.17 -5.38 -5.54
CA PRO A 91 1.13 -4.90 -6.44
C PRO A 91 0.15 -3.96 -5.71
N ARG A 92 -0.27 -2.89 -6.40
CA ARG A 92 -1.31 -2.01 -5.87
C ARG A 92 -2.60 -2.79 -5.61
N VAL A 93 -3.34 -2.44 -4.57
CA VAL A 93 -4.62 -3.10 -4.26
C VAL A 93 -5.64 -3.00 -5.39
N THR A 94 -5.52 -2.01 -6.27
CA THR A 94 -6.30 -1.88 -7.50
C THR A 94 -6.12 -3.05 -8.48
N ALA A 95 -5.15 -3.93 -8.28
CA ALA A 95 -5.02 -5.17 -9.03
C ALA A 95 -6.07 -6.23 -8.63
N TYR A 96 -6.65 -6.11 -7.45
CA TYR A 96 -7.49 -7.14 -6.82
C TYR A 96 -8.85 -6.62 -6.35
N LEU A 97 -8.95 -5.33 -6.00
CA LEU A 97 -10.12 -4.73 -5.38
C LEU A 97 -10.71 -3.63 -6.26
N ASP A 98 -12.01 -3.49 -6.23
CA ASP A 98 -12.73 -2.38 -6.86
C ASP A 98 -12.67 -1.07 -6.03
N LYS A 99 -13.18 0.02 -6.59
CA LYS A 99 -13.14 1.36 -5.96
C LYS A 99 -13.79 1.37 -4.57
N GLU A 100 -14.92 0.71 -4.40
CA GLU A 100 -15.65 0.72 -3.12
C GLU A 100 -14.92 -0.10 -2.05
N ALA A 101 -14.36 -1.24 -2.41
CA ALA A 101 -13.54 -2.03 -1.51
C ALA A 101 -12.26 -1.27 -1.09
N ILE A 102 -11.64 -0.52 -2.01
CA ILE A 102 -10.46 0.30 -1.71
C ILE A 102 -10.78 1.42 -0.72
N LYS A 103 -11.94 2.08 -0.82
CA LYS A 103 -12.38 3.06 0.19
C LYS A 103 -12.49 2.42 1.57
N LEU A 104 -13.06 1.23 1.65
CA LEU A 104 -13.19 0.50 2.91
C LEU A 104 -11.82 0.09 3.49
N VAL A 105 -10.91 -0.35 2.64
CA VAL A 105 -9.50 -0.64 3.00
C VAL A 105 -8.82 0.60 3.60
N ASN A 106 -8.95 1.75 2.94
CA ASN A 106 -8.38 2.99 3.45
C ASN A 106 -9.02 3.40 4.78
N ALA A 107 -10.35 3.33 4.90
CA ALA A 107 -11.02 3.57 6.17
C ALA A 107 -10.48 2.67 7.29
N PHE A 108 -10.25 1.40 7.00
CA PHE A 108 -9.67 0.45 7.95
C PHE A 108 -8.26 0.88 8.39
N ILE A 109 -7.31 1.07 7.46
CA ILE A 109 -5.92 1.38 7.84
C ILE A 109 -5.79 2.74 8.54
N PHE A 110 -6.64 3.72 8.22
CA PHE A 110 -6.62 5.04 8.86
C PHE A 110 -7.28 5.05 10.26
N THR A 111 -8.04 4.02 10.61
CA THR A 111 -8.69 3.91 11.93
C THR A 111 -8.03 2.88 12.84
N MET A 112 -7.10 2.09 12.33
CA MET A 112 -6.34 1.13 13.15
C MET A 112 -5.35 1.85 14.08
N PRO A 113 -5.12 1.33 15.30
CA PRO A 113 -4.07 1.82 16.18
C PRO A 113 -2.70 1.63 15.54
N GLY A 114 -2.06 2.71 15.12
CA GLY A 114 -0.78 2.69 14.44
C GLY A 114 -0.54 3.91 13.55
N VAL A 115 0.35 3.80 12.60
CA VAL A 115 0.68 4.87 11.67
C VAL A 115 0.38 4.41 10.24
N PRO A 116 -0.65 4.97 9.59
CA PRO A 116 -0.92 4.66 8.19
C PRO A 116 0.13 5.31 7.28
N PHE A 117 0.57 4.55 6.27
CA PHE A 117 1.42 5.03 5.19
C PHE A 117 0.68 4.90 3.87
N LEU A 118 0.53 6.01 3.18
CA LEU A 118 -0.09 6.06 1.87
C LEU A 118 0.98 6.02 0.80
N TYR A 119 0.94 5.02 -0.07
CA TYR A 119 1.84 4.97 -1.21
C TYR A 119 1.33 5.92 -2.29
N TYR A 120 2.22 6.70 -2.90
CA TYR A 120 1.83 7.72 -3.87
C TYR A 120 0.88 7.17 -4.94
N GLY A 121 -0.16 7.92 -5.25
CA GLY A 121 -1.17 7.56 -6.22
C GLY A 121 -2.30 6.66 -5.69
N ASP A 122 -2.19 6.11 -4.47
CA ASP A 122 -3.30 5.38 -3.87
C ASP A 122 -4.46 6.34 -3.55
N GLU A 123 -4.14 7.60 -3.21
CA GLU A 123 -5.10 8.66 -2.94
C GLU A 123 -6.00 8.99 -4.15
N ILE A 124 -5.55 8.68 -5.35
CA ILE A 124 -6.33 8.86 -6.58
C ILE A 124 -6.72 7.52 -7.24
N GLY A 125 -6.48 6.40 -6.55
CA GLY A 125 -6.77 5.07 -7.07
C GLY A 125 -5.95 4.67 -8.31
N MET A 126 -4.66 5.06 -8.37
CA MET A 126 -3.78 4.65 -9.47
C MET A 126 -3.80 3.14 -9.67
N ARG A 127 -3.94 2.72 -10.92
CA ARG A 127 -4.05 1.30 -11.27
C ARG A 127 -2.69 0.62 -11.31
N TYR A 128 -2.68 -0.63 -10.87
CA TYR A 128 -1.56 -1.53 -11.12
C TYR A 128 -1.43 -1.80 -12.62
N GLN A 129 -0.28 -1.51 -13.20
CA GLN A 129 -0.03 -1.67 -14.63
C GLN A 129 0.59 -3.04 -14.93
N LYS A 130 -0.21 -3.96 -15.47
CA LYS A 130 0.26 -5.30 -15.87
C LYS A 130 1.17 -5.21 -17.09
N GLY A 131 2.19 -6.07 -17.13
CA GLY A 131 3.03 -6.26 -18.32
C GLY A 131 4.07 -5.17 -18.59
N ILE A 132 4.27 -4.23 -17.67
CA ILE A 132 5.38 -3.29 -17.80
C ILE A 132 6.71 -4.05 -17.74
N VAL A 133 7.56 -3.81 -18.74
CA VAL A 133 8.90 -4.40 -18.77
C VAL A 133 9.75 -3.75 -17.68
N SER A 134 10.30 -4.58 -16.81
CA SER A 134 11.22 -4.12 -15.77
C SER A 134 12.57 -3.72 -16.37
N LYS A 135 13.05 -2.54 -16.03
CA LYS A 135 14.40 -2.07 -16.39
C LYS A 135 15.44 -2.41 -15.32
N GLU A 136 14.99 -2.80 -14.12
CA GLU A 136 15.85 -3.04 -12.95
C GLU A 136 15.58 -4.42 -12.31
N GLY A 137 15.08 -5.38 -13.08
CA GLY A 137 14.72 -6.70 -12.53
C GLY A 137 13.53 -6.69 -11.55
N GLY A 138 12.66 -5.67 -11.64
CA GLY A 138 11.54 -5.49 -10.71
C GLY A 138 10.40 -6.49 -10.89
N TYR A 139 10.36 -7.23 -12.01
CA TYR A 139 9.35 -8.23 -12.31
C TYR A 139 7.92 -7.69 -12.11
N SER A 140 7.07 -8.42 -11.40
CA SER A 140 5.69 -8.00 -11.11
C SER A 140 5.57 -6.70 -10.30
N ARG A 141 6.60 -6.33 -9.53
CA ARG A 141 6.64 -5.07 -8.76
C ARG A 141 6.64 -3.84 -9.65
N THR A 142 7.18 -3.93 -10.87
CA THR A 142 7.30 -2.79 -11.79
C THR A 142 5.95 -2.14 -12.08
N GLY A 143 4.87 -2.91 -12.08
CA GLY A 143 3.51 -2.41 -12.29
C GLY A 143 2.97 -1.48 -11.17
N SER A 144 3.63 -1.43 -10.02
CA SER A 144 3.30 -0.51 -8.92
C SER A 144 4.06 0.81 -8.98
N ARG A 145 5.07 0.92 -9.85
CA ARG A 145 6.03 2.03 -9.93
C ARG A 145 5.83 3.04 -11.08
N PRO A 146 4.73 3.00 -11.89
CA PRO A 146 4.49 4.02 -12.90
C PRO A 146 4.50 5.43 -12.28
N PRO A 147 4.84 6.45 -13.09
CA PRO A 147 4.83 7.84 -12.65
C PRO A 147 3.48 8.29 -12.08
N MET A 148 3.53 9.23 -11.13
CA MET A 148 2.32 9.88 -10.59
C MET A 148 1.52 10.55 -11.71
N GLN A 149 0.20 10.50 -11.59
CA GLN A 149 -0.75 10.97 -12.61
C GLN A 149 -1.40 12.29 -12.15
N TRP A 150 -0.91 13.42 -12.69
CA TRP A 150 -1.32 14.75 -12.26
C TRP A 150 -2.50 15.32 -13.04
N ASN A 151 -2.46 15.19 -14.39
CA ASN A 151 -3.45 15.77 -15.29
C ASN A 151 -3.50 15.03 -16.63
N SER A 152 -4.32 15.51 -17.55
CA SER A 152 -4.50 14.94 -18.91
C SER A 152 -3.38 15.29 -19.92
N GLY A 153 -2.35 16.02 -19.49
CA GLY A 153 -1.24 16.43 -20.37
C GLY A 153 -0.27 15.30 -20.72
N LYS A 154 0.82 15.66 -21.41
CA LYS A 154 1.87 14.71 -21.81
C LYS A 154 2.39 13.93 -20.59
N ASN A 155 2.49 12.62 -20.74
CA ASN A 155 2.87 11.69 -19.68
C ASN A 155 2.05 11.87 -18.39
N LEU A 156 0.77 12.18 -18.52
CA LEU A 156 -0.15 12.47 -17.42
C LEU A 156 0.37 13.60 -16.49
N GLY A 157 1.05 14.59 -17.06
CA GLY A 157 1.59 15.72 -16.34
C GLY A 157 2.86 15.44 -15.54
N PHE A 158 3.39 14.22 -15.58
CA PHE A 158 4.58 13.85 -14.82
C PHE A 158 5.88 14.39 -15.42
N SER A 159 6.00 14.35 -16.75
CA SER A 159 7.23 14.69 -17.44
C SER A 159 6.98 15.23 -18.85
N THR A 160 7.85 16.13 -19.30
CA THR A 160 7.88 16.64 -20.68
C THR A 160 8.73 15.76 -21.62
N SER A 161 9.40 14.74 -21.11
CA SER A 161 10.17 13.77 -21.90
C SER A 161 9.31 13.08 -22.95
N ASP A 162 9.92 12.67 -24.07
CA ASP A 162 9.20 11.88 -25.07
C ASP A 162 8.89 10.48 -24.58
N GLU A 163 9.80 9.89 -23.79
CA GLU A 163 9.60 8.62 -23.12
C GLU A 163 9.93 8.75 -21.63
N PRO A 164 8.98 8.58 -20.71
CA PRO A 164 9.29 8.47 -19.30
C PRO A 164 10.00 7.14 -19.00
N TYR A 165 10.70 7.06 -17.87
CA TYR A 165 11.45 5.85 -17.48
C TYR A 165 10.57 4.59 -17.43
N LEU A 166 9.37 4.69 -16.85
CA LEU A 166 8.32 3.69 -16.93
C LEU A 166 7.11 4.27 -17.66
N ALA A 167 6.38 3.41 -18.35
CA ALA A 167 5.17 3.81 -19.05
C ALA A 167 4.10 4.32 -18.07
N VAL A 168 3.36 5.32 -18.50
CA VAL A 168 2.16 5.81 -17.80
C VAL A 168 0.93 4.97 -18.17
N ASP A 169 -0.14 5.09 -17.39
CA ASP A 169 -1.45 4.52 -17.75
C ASP A 169 -1.97 5.19 -19.02
N LYS A 170 -2.21 4.39 -20.07
CA LYS A 170 -2.69 4.87 -21.38
C LYS A 170 -4.20 4.74 -21.56
N SER A 171 -4.92 4.31 -20.53
CA SER A 171 -6.38 4.21 -20.60
C SER A 171 -7.02 5.58 -20.64
N ALA A 172 -8.14 5.69 -21.39
CA ALA A 172 -8.84 6.96 -21.55
C ALA A 172 -9.44 7.50 -20.23
N ASP A 173 -9.61 6.62 -19.24
CA ASP A 173 -10.15 6.91 -17.93
C ASP A 173 -9.06 6.79 -16.83
N ALA A 174 -7.80 7.02 -17.18
CA ALA A 174 -6.72 7.02 -16.21
C ALA A 174 -7.00 8.00 -15.07
N PRO A 175 -6.93 7.57 -13.80
CA PRO A 175 -7.17 8.44 -12.68
C PRO A 175 -6.06 9.50 -12.58
N THR A 176 -6.44 10.76 -12.40
CA THR A 176 -5.50 11.88 -12.23
C THR A 176 -5.94 12.76 -11.06
N VAL A 177 -5.00 13.50 -10.48
CA VAL A 177 -5.32 14.51 -9.47
C VAL A 177 -6.31 15.54 -10.02
N GLU A 178 -6.10 15.96 -11.28
CA GLU A 178 -6.94 16.99 -11.92
C GLU A 178 -8.41 16.58 -12.04
N ASN A 179 -8.68 15.32 -12.40
CA ASN A 179 -10.06 14.86 -12.61
C ASN A 179 -10.78 14.43 -11.33
N GLN A 180 -10.08 14.43 -10.19
CA GLN A 180 -10.64 13.98 -8.92
C GLN A 180 -10.63 15.05 -7.81
N LYS A 181 -9.86 16.11 -7.94
CA LYS A 181 -9.68 17.13 -6.88
C LYS A 181 -10.99 17.78 -6.39
N ASP A 182 -12.02 17.74 -7.21
CA ASP A 182 -13.34 18.31 -6.89
C ASP A 182 -14.43 17.23 -6.75
N ASP A 183 -14.03 15.94 -6.69
CA ASP A 183 -14.95 14.82 -6.48
C ASP A 183 -15.29 14.69 -4.99
N PRO A 184 -16.56 14.92 -4.59
CA PRO A 184 -16.97 14.84 -3.19
C PRO A 184 -16.95 13.40 -2.62
N ASP A 185 -16.81 12.40 -3.47
CA ASP A 185 -16.82 10.99 -3.11
C ASP A 185 -15.39 10.39 -2.99
N LEU A 186 -14.36 11.23 -2.99
CA LEU A 186 -12.97 10.84 -2.76
C LEU A 186 -12.57 10.95 -1.30
#